data_d88f7dd6b89e6897b1e51cf82f209a7c
#
_entry.id   d88f7dd6b89e6897b1e51cf82f209a7c
#
_cell.length_a   1.000
_cell.length_b   1.000
_cell.length_c   1.000
_cell.angle_alpha   90.00
_cell.angle_beta   90.00
_cell.angle_gamma   90.00
#
_symmetry.space_group_name_H-M   'P 1'
#
loop_
_entity.id
_entity.type
_entity.pdbx_description
1 polymer ?
#
loop_
_entity_poly.entity_id
_entity_poly.type
_entity_poly.pdbx_seq_one_letter_code
_entity_poly.pdbx_strand_id
1 'polypeptide(L)'
;MIGIVILNYQNWEDTFCCVQSIWDNPPNESFQIILVDNASPNMPEYDLDAMIQEYEILYIKNKENKGYNAGNNIGIAKALEIKCDAILISNNDVCFEQGSIQELYDCAKSDAKIGIVGPKILDKNGVIQKSNLCRKTGMKEKYLVRTRLNVIFRHLYKTYFGFDRNYDTMYEVYAVLGCCFLMTR
;
A
#
# COMPACT_ATOMS: atom_id res chain seq x y z
N MET A 1 -13.42 -11.90 1.67
CA MET A 1 -12.80 -11.23 2.85
C MET A 1 -11.47 -10.62 2.46
N ILE A 2 -11.22 -9.36 2.84
CA ILE A 2 -9.99 -8.63 2.54
C ILE A 2 -9.04 -8.74 3.74
N GLY A 3 -7.80 -9.19 3.54
CA GLY A 3 -6.75 -9.10 4.56
C GLY A 3 -6.00 -7.77 4.39
N ILE A 4 -6.00 -6.90 5.39
CA ILE A 4 -5.31 -5.61 5.35
C ILE A 4 -4.04 -5.72 6.17
N VAL A 5 -2.89 -5.83 5.49
CA VAL A 5 -1.58 -5.99 6.10
C VAL A 5 -0.93 -4.62 6.27
N ILE A 6 -0.66 -4.25 7.51
CA ILE A 6 0.04 -3.01 7.89
C ILE A 6 1.38 -3.39 8.49
N LEU A 7 2.47 -2.86 7.95
CA LEU A 7 3.81 -3.09 8.47
C LEU A 7 4.27 -1.89 9.28
N ASN A 8 4.46 -2.07 10.58
CA ASN A 8 5.01 -1.06 11.48
C ASN A 8 6.50 -1.28 11.73
N TYR A 9 7.26 -0.18 11.79
CA TYR A 9 8.59 -0.12 12.37
C TYR A 9 8.81 1.25 13.02
N GLN A 10 8.81 1.28 14.36
CA GLN A 10 9.06 2.46 15.23
C GLN A 10 7.98 3.54 15.25
N ASN A 11 7.26 3.78 14.17
CA ASN A 11 6.31 4.89 14.05
C ASN A 11 4.89 4.44 14.41
N TRP A 12 4.63 4.38 15.72
CA TRP A 12 3.36 3.90 16.25
C TRP A 12 2.20 4.88 16.09
N GLU A 13 2.49 6.19 16.11
CA GLU A 13 1.49 7.23 15.88
C GLU A 13 0.82 7.11 14.51
N ASP A 14 1.63 7.01 13.46
CA ASP A 14 1.14 6.79 12.09
C ASP A 14 0.40 5.46 11.98
N THR A 15 0.87 4.41 12.68
CA THR A 15 0.18 3.11 12.72
C THR A 15 -1.23 3.24 13.29
N PHE A 16 -1.39 3.98 14.39
CA PHE A 16 -2.70 4.24 14.99
C PHE A 16 -3.61 4.99 14.01
N CYS A 17 -3.12 6.09 13.42
CA CYS A 17 -3.87 6.87 12.44
C CYS A 17 -4.28 6.02 11.21
N CYS A 18 -3.39 5.16 10.72
CA CYS A 18 -3.68 4.24 9.62
C CYS A 18 -4.82 3.27 9.98
N VAL A 19 -4.73 2.59 11.12
CA VAL A 19 -5.75 1.65 11.60
C VAL A 19 -7.09 2.37 11.80
N GLN A 20 -7.07 3.52 12.46
CA GLN A 20 -8.27 4.32 12.69
C GLN A 20 -8.93 4.73 11.36
N SER A 21 -8.13 5.16 10.37
CA SER A 21 -8.67 5.56 9.07
C SER A 21 -9.36 4.42 8.32
N ILE A 22 -8.89 3.18 8.48
CA ILE A 22 -9.54 1.99 7.93
C ILE A 22 -10.86 1.73 8.64
N TRP A 23 -10.86 1.84 9.97
CA TRP A 23 -12.05 1.58 10.80
C TRP A 23 -13.14 2.62 10.59
N ASP A 24 -12.76 3.87 10.40
CA ASP A 24 -13.68 4.98 10.11
C ASP A 24 -14.24 4.92 8.68
N ASN A 25 -13.51 4.27 7.76
CA ASN A 25 -13.86 4.15 6.34
C ASN A 25 -13.80 2.69 5.85
N PRO A 26 -14.55 1.77 6.48
CA PRO A 26 -14.45 0.35 6.19
C PRO A 26 -14.96 0.02 4.77
N PRO A 27 -14.41 -1.02 4.13
CA PRO A 27 -15.01 -1.57 2.92
C PRO A 27 -16.37 -2.23 3.23
N ASN A 28 -17.20 -2.41 2.20
CA ASN A 28 -18.47 -3.16 2.33
C ASN A 28 -18.23 -4.67 2.53
N GLU A 29 -17.09 -5.15 2.07
CA GLU A 29 -16.67 -6.55 2.25
C GLU A 29 -16.15 -6.79 3.67
N SER A 30 -16.27 -8.02 4.16
CA SER A 30 -15.62 -8.41 5.40
C SER A 30 -14.10 -8.24 5.28
N PHE A 31 -13.47 -7.71 6.32
CA PHE A 31 -12.03 -7.48 6.32
C PHE A 31 -11.41 -7.88 7.65
N GLN A 32 -10.10 -8.06 7.64
CA GLN A 32 -9.29 -8.33 8.82
C GLN A 32 -8.00 -7.50 8.75
N ILE A 33 -7.77 -6.68 9.76
CA ILE A 33 -6.51 -5.95 9.93
C ILE A 33 -5.46 -6.90 10.49
N ILE A 34 -4.31 -6.97 9.84
CA ILE A 34 -3.14 -7.75 10.25
C ILE A 34 -1.98 -6.77 10.45
N LEU A 35 -1.69 -6.46 11.69
CA LEU A 35 -0.61 -5.54 12.04
C LEU A 35 0.66 -6.34 12.33
N VAL A 36 1.70 -6.10 11.54
CA VAL A 36 3.01 -6.72 11.71
C VAL A 36 3.98 -5.68 12.29
N ASP A 37 4.40 -5.85 13.53
CA ASP A 37 5.50 -5.09 14.11
C ASP A 37 6.84 -5.72 13.71
N ASN A 38 7.61 -5.03 12.90
CA ASN A 38 8.88 -5.51 12.35
C ASN A 38 10.06 -5.35 13.34
N ALA A 39 9.84 -5.76 14.58
CA ALA A 39 10.77 -5.66 15.70
C ALA A 39 11.10 -4.20 16.05
N SER A 40 10.09 -3.38 16.28
CA SER A 40 10.28 -2.01 16.78
C SER A 40 10.99 -2.03 18.15
N PRO A 41 12.04 -1.23 18.34
CA PRO A 41 12.75 -1.12 19.62
C PRO A 41 11.97 -0.31 20.67
N ASN A 42 11.00 0.49 20.24
CA ASN A 42 10.12 1.31 21.07
C ASN A 42 8.72 0.72 21.15
N MET A 43 8.00 1.09 22.19
CA MET A 43 6.57 0.82 22.34
C MET A 43 5.76 2.10 22.04
N PRO A 44 4.47 1.97 21.67
CA PRO A 44 3.60 3.14 21.54
C PRO A 44 3.40 3.84 22.88
N GLU A 45 3.04 5.12 22.83
CA GLU A 45 2.64 5.92 24.00
C GLU A 45 1.20 5.64 24.45
N TYR A 46 0.40 4.97 23.60
CA TYR A 46 -0.96 4.53 23.88
C TYR A 46 -1.00 3.04 24.26
N ASP A 47 -2.12 2.60 24.80
CA ASP A 47 -2.35 1.19 25.14
C ASP A 47 -2.55 0.34 23.87
N LEU A 48 -1.50 -0.38 23.50
CA LEU A 48 -1.51 -1.25 22.30
C LEU A 48 -2.51 -2.40 22.43
N ASP A 49 -2.65 -2.97 23.62
CA ASP A 49 -3.57 -4.10 23.84
C ASP A 49 -5.02 -3.64 23.71
N ALA A 50 -5.34 -2.45 24.21
CA ALA A 50 -6.65 -1.84 24.03
C ALA A 50 -6.95 -1.59 22.53
N MET A 51 -6.00 -1.03 21.78
CA MET A 51 -6.12 -0.83 20.33
C MET A 51 -6.35 -2.16 19.58
N ILE A 52 -5.59 -3.19 19.92
CA ILE A 52 -5.73 -4.51 19.29
C ILE A 52 -7.12 -5.09 19.52
N GLN A 53 -7.67 -4.93 20.74
CA GLN A 53 -9.02 -5.40 21.08
C GLN A 53 -10.12 -4.56 20.41
N GLU A 54 -10.00 -3.23 20.46
CA GLU A 54 -10.98 -2.30 19.90
C GLU A 54 -11.17 -2.46 18.41
N TYR A 55 -10.06 -2.61 17.66
CA TYR A 55 -10.06 -2.73 16.19
C TYR A 55 -9.95 -4.18 15.70
N GLU A 56 -10.12 -5.17 16.57
CA GLU A 56 -10.07 -6.60 16.25
C GLU A 56 -8.83 -7.01 15.43
N ILE A 57 -7.65 -6.48 15.79
CA ILE A 57 -6.41 -6.62 15.03
C ILE A 57 -5.77 -7.99 15.27
N LEU A 58 -5.36 -8.67 14.20
CA LEU A 58 -4.39 -9.77 14.28
C LEU A 58 -2.97 -9.19 14.37
N TYR A 59 -2.44 -9.12 15.59
CA TYR A 59 -1.11 -8.57 15.85
C TYR A 59 -0.03 -9.64 15.77
N ILE A 60 1.05 -9.35 15.05
CA ILE A 60 2.23 -10.22 14.90
C ILE A 60 3.49 -9.41 15.20
N LYS A 61 4.24 -9.80 16.22
CA LYS A 61 5.52 -9.20 16.57
C LYS A 61 6.67 -10.05 16.04
N ASN A 62 7.49 -9.48 15.16
CA ASN A 62 8.71 -10.13 14.66
C ASN A 62 9.81 -10.11 15.72
N LYS A 63 10.69 -11.11 15.67
CA LYS A 63 11.87 -11.16 16.55
C LYS A 63 13.00 -10.24 16.08
N GLU A 64 13.05 -9.95 14.79
CA GLU A 64 14.09 -9.15 14.15
C GLU A 64 13.53 -8.42 12.91
N ASN A 65 14.08 -7.26 12.59
CA ASN A 65 13.75 -6.53 11.39
C ASN A 65 14.52 -7.08 10.17
N LYS A 66 13.84 -7.87 9.34
CA LYS A 66 14.40 -8.41 8.09
C LYS A 66 14.08 -7.54 6.86
N GLY A 67 13.63 -6.31 7.07
CA GLY A 67 13.27 -5.37 6.02
C GLY A 67 11.81 -5.48 5.57
N TYR A 68 11.45 -4.55 4.69
CA TYR A 68 10.07 -4.33 4.22
C TYR A 68 9.41 -5.60 3.64
N ASN A 69 10.08 -6.24 2.68
CA ASN A 69 9.49 -7.39 1.99
C ASN A 69 9.26 -8.58 2.93
N ALA A 70 10.23 -8.86 3.81
CA ALA A 70 10.12 -9.98 4.74
C ALA A 70 9.01 -9.75 5.76
N GLY A 71 8.88 -8.51 6.29
CA GLY A 71 7.80 -8.14 7.19
C GLY A 71 6.43 -8.29 6.55
N ASN A 72 6.23 -7.73 5.35
CA ASN A 72 4.96 -7.88 4.64
C ASN A 72 4.62 -9.34 4.31
N ASN A 73 5.60 -10.17 3.95
CA ASN A 73 5.38 -11.59 3.66
C ASN A 73 4.82 -12.36 4.85
N ILE A 74 5.13 -11.97 6.09
CA ILE A 74 4.55 -12.56 7.30
C ILE A 74 3.06 -12.23 7.39
N GLY A 75 2.69 -10.97 7.15
CA GLY A 75 1.28 -10.56 7.10
C GLY A 75 0.51 -11.24 5.96
N ILE A 76 1.11 -11.33 4.77
CA ILE A 76 0.55 -12.04 3.61
C ILE A 76 0.31 -13.51 3.96
N ALA A 77 1.28 -14.19 4.56
CA ALA A 77 1.13 -15.58 4.97
C ALA A 77 -0.04 -15.77 5.95
N LYS A 78 -0.21 -14.84 6.90
CA LYS A 78 -1.35 -14.84 7.82
C LYS A 78 -2.67 -14.61 7.13
N ALA A 79 -2.74 -13.66 6.19
CA ALA A 79 -3.95 -13.41 5.38
C ALA A 79 -4.36 -14.65 4.57
N LEU A 80 -3.38 -15.36 3.99
CA LEU A 80 -3.63 -16.61 3.26
C LEU A 80 -4.09 -17.75 4.19
N GLU A 81 -3.53 -17.85 5.39
CA GLU A 81 -3.91 -18.84 6.40
C GLU A 81 -5.40 -18.69 6.79
N ILE A 82 -5.85 -17.45 7.00
CA ILE A 82 -7.25 -17.15 7.32
C ILE A 82 -8.16 -17.05 6.08
N LYS A 83 -7.64 -17.44 4.90
CA LYS A 83 -8.36 -17.56 3.63
C LYS A 83 -8.91 -16.25 3.07
N CYS A 84 -8.19 -15.15 3.23
CA CYS A 84 -8.50 -13.92 2.49
C CYS A 84 -8.41 -14.17 0.98
N ASP A 85 -9.32 -13.61 0.22
CA ASP A 85 -9.39 -13.68 -1.25
C ASP A 85 -8.79 -12.45 -1.94
N ALA A 86 -8.55 -11.40 -1.16
CA ALA A 86 -7.76 -10.23 -1.56
C ALA A 86 -6.89 -9.79 -0.37
N ILE A 87 -5.70 -9.27 -0.66
CA ILE A 87 -4.75 -8.80 0.33
C ILE A 87 -4.33 -7.38 -0.02
N LEU A 88 -4.65 -6.43 0.84
CA LEU A 88 -4.20 -5.05 0.78
C LEU A 88 -2.91 -4.92 1.59
N ILE A 89 -1.83 -4.52 0.96
CA ILE A 89 -0.57 -4.18 1.62
C ILE A 89 -0.55 -2.67 1.81
N SER A 90 -0.29 -2.21 3.00
CA SER A 90 -0.17 -0.79 3.32
C SER A 90 1.03 -0.52 4.21
N ASN A 91 1.74 0.56 3.93
CA ASN A 91 2.59 1.18 4.92
C ASN A 91 1.73 1.71 6.08
N ASN A 92 2.34 1.90 7.23
CA ASN A 92 1.66 2.43 8.41
C ASN A 92 1.41 3.96 8.37
N ASP A 93 1.99 4.66 7.39
CA ASP A 93 1.84 6.11 7.18
C ASP A 93 0.80 6.47 6.10
N VAL A 94 -0.07 5.53 5.73
CA VAL A 94 -1.16 5.71 4.77
C VAL A 94 -2.46 5.93 5.52
N CYS A 95 -3.22 6.98 5.13
CA CYS A 95 -4.59 7.20 5.59
C CYS A 95 -5.58 6.88 4.47
N PHE A 96 -6.63 6.14 4.79
CA PHE A 96 -7.65 5.73 3.85
C PHE A 96 -8.84 6.67 3.88
N GLU A 97 -9.27 7.12 2.70
CA GLU A 97 -10.51 7.89 2.52
C GLU A 97 -11.70 6.96 2.30
N GLN A 98 -12.91 7.50 2.52
CA GLN A 98 -14.15 6.75 2.34
C GLN A 98 -14.23 6.11 0.96
N GLY A 99 -14.55 4.82 0.92
CA GLY A 99 -14.72 4.05 -0.32
C GLY A 99 -13.41 3.58 -0.97
N SER A 100 -12.24 4.10 -0.58
CA SER A 100 -10.97 3.82 -1.27
C SER A 100 -10.60 2.34 -1.28
N ILE A 101 -10.79 1.62 -0.17
CA ILE A 101 -10.51 0.17 -0.08
C ILE A 101 -11.50 -0.62 -0.93
N GLN A 102 -12.79 -0.21 -0.90
CA GLN A 102 -13.82 -0.87 -1.70
C GLN A 102 -13.57 -0.71 -3.20
N GLU A 103 -13.21 0.50 -3.66
CA GLU A 103 -12.87 0.76 -5.06
C GLU A 103 -11.68 -0.08 -5.54
N LEU A 104 -10.65 -0.26 -4.70
CA LEU A 104 -9.53 -1.14 -5.01
C LEU A 104 -9.98 -2.60 -5.17
N TYR A 105 -10.83 -3.07 -4.25
CA TYR A 105 -11.36 -4.44 -4.28
C TYR A 105 -12.24 -4.67 -5.52
N ASP A 106 -13.17 -3.77 -5.81
CA ASP A 106 -14.07 -3.86 -6.97
C ASP A 106 -13.28 -3.82 -8.29
N CYS A 107 -12.29 -2.93 -8.38
CA CYS A 107 -11.37 -2.90 -9.51
C CYS A 107 -10.64 -4.24 -9.69
N ALA A 108 -10.07 -4.78 -8.62
CA ALA A 108 -9.34 -6.04 -8.68
C ALA A 108 -10.23 -7.23 -9.07
N LYS A 109 -11.52 -7.17 -8.75
CA LYS A 109 -12.52 -8.22 -9.10
C LYS A 109 -13.19 -7.99 -10.45
N SER A 110 -13.03 -6.85 -11.08
CA SER A 110 -13.70 -6.51 -12.34
C SER A 110 -13.22 -7.33 -13.54
N ASP A 111 -11.95 -7.81 -13.52
CA ASP A 111 -11.41 -8.71 -14.54
C ASP A 111 -10.42 -9.69 -13.86
N ALA A 112 -10.58 -10.98 -14.13
CA ALA A 112 -9.71 -12.04 -13.61
C ALA A 112 -8.22 -11.91 -14.04
N LYS A 113 -7.92 -11.06 -15.00
CA LYS A 113 -6.54 -10.75 -15.43
C LYS A 113 -5.85 -9.72 -14.54
N ILE A 114 -6.61 -9.00 -13.71
CA ILE A 114 -6.07 -8.01 -12.80
C ILE A 114 -5.52 -8.73 -11.56
N GLY A 115 -4.20 -8.80 -11.46
CA GLY A 115 -3.54 -9.42 -10.30
C GLY A 115 -3.20 -8.42 -9.18
N ILE A 116 -2.95 -7.15 -9.55
CA ILE A 116 -2.56 -6.10 -8.61
C ILE A 116 -3.20 -4.78 -9.00
N VAL A 117 -3.72 -4.04 -8.00
CA VAL A 117 -4.29 -2.70 -8.15
C VAL A 117 -3.61 -1.75 -7.17
N GLY A 118 -3.21 -0.58 -7.62
CA GLY A 118 -2.68 0.49 -6.77
C GLY A 118 -3.61 1.70 -6.74
N PRO A 119 -3.77 2.36 -5.59
CA PRO A 119 -4.59 3.56 -5.48
C PRO A 119 -3.93 4.79 -6.11
N LYS A 120 -4.72 5.84 -6.28
CA LYS A 120 -4.25 7.20 -6.42
C LYS A 120 -3.78 7.68 -5.05
N ILE A 121 -2.49 7.98 -4.92
CA ILE A 121 -1.91 8.46 -3.66
C ILE A 121 -1.85 9.99 -3.68
N LEU A 122 -2.33 10.60 -2.61
CA LEU A 122 -2.19 12.04 -2.35
C LEU A 122 -1.10 12.28 -1.30
N ASP A 123 -0.41 13.38 -1.41
CA ASP A 123 0.46 13.84 -0.32
C ASP A 123 -0.37 14.62 0.73
N LYS A 124 0.28 15.03 1.82
CA LYS A 124 -0.36 15.80 2.91
C LYS A 124 -1.00 17.14 2.48
N ASN A 125 -0.73 17.62 1.27
CA ASN A 125 -1.30 18.84 0.71
C ASN A 125 -2.41 18.52 -0.30
N GLY A 126 -2.81 17.25 -0.46
CA GLY A 126 -3.80 16.80 -1.44
C GLY A 126 -3.27 16.74 -2.87
N VAL A 127 -1.94 16.81 -3.07
CA VAL A 127 -1.34 16.73 -4.40
C VAL A 127 -1.08 15.29 -4.77
N ILE A 128 -1.47 14.89 -5.99
CA ILE A 128 -1.30 13.52 -6.48
C ILE A 128 0.19 13.18 -6.59
N GLN A 129 0.62 12.11 -5.93
CA GLN A 129 1.95 11.53 -6.09
C GLN A 129 2.06 10.78 -7.42
N LYS A 130 2.62 11.45 -8.42
CA LYS A 130 2.80 10.93 -9.78
C LYS A 130 4.09 10.12 -9.89
N SER A 131 4.15 8.93 -9.34
CA SER A 131 5.36 8.09 -9.30
C SER A 131 5.15 6.65 -9.77
N ASN A 132 3.99 6.32 -10.33
CA ASN A 132 3.76 5.01 -10.92
C ASN A 132 4.62 4.82 -12.18
N LEU A 133 5.29 3.67 -12.29
CA LEU A 133 6.01 3.32 -13.51
C LEU A 133 5.02 2.83 -14.57
N CYS A 134 4.67 3.69 -15.51
CA CYS A 134 3.73 3.35 -16.59
C CYS A 134 4.35 2.44 -17.67
N ARG A 135 5.67 2.39 -17.77
CA ARG A 135 6.38 1.57 -18.76
C ARG A 135 7.59 0.84 -18.15
N LYS A 136 7.88 -0.35 -18.68
CA LYS A 136 9.10 -1.09 -18.36
C LYS A 136 10.33 -0.26 -18.75
N THR A 137 11.22 0.01 -17.79
CA THR A 137 12.46 0.75 -18.03
C THR A 137 13.59 -0.22 -18.39
N GLY A 138 14.16 -0.06 -19.58
CA GLY A 138 15.44 -0.68 -19.93
C GLY A 138 16.64 0.05 -19.29
N MET A 139 17.84 -0.47 -19.51
CA MET A 139 19.07 0.15 -18.96
C MET A 139 19.29 1.57 -19.49
N LYS A 140 18.99 1.81 -20.77
CA LYS A 140 19.13 3.13 -21.41
C LYS A 140 18.24 4.18 -20.79
N GLU A 141 16.98 3.81 -20.54
CA GLU A 141 15.98 4.68 -19.95
C GLU A 141 16.31 4.97 -18.48
N LYS A 142 16.75 3.98 -17.72
CA LYS A 142 17.23 4.18 -16.33
C LYS A 142 18.39 5.17 -16.27
N TYR A 143 19.31 5.10 -17.25
CA TYR A 143 20.42 6.05 -17.36
C TYR A 143 19.92 7.47 -17.69
N LEU A 144 18.99 7.60 -18.67
CA LEU A 144 18.40 8.87 -19.04
C LEU A 144 17.64 9.54 -17.88
N VAL A 145 16.88 8.75 -17.12
CA VAL A 145 16.09 9.23 -15.97
C VAL A 145 16.99 9.69 -14.80
N ARG A 146 18.14 9.03 -14.59
CA ARG A 146 19.07 9.33 -13.49
C ARG A 146 20.09 10.42 -13.78
N THR A 147 20.20 10.85 -15.03
CA THR A 147 21.17 11.89 -15.45
C THR A 147 20.45 13.20 -15.76
N ARG A 148 21.21 14.32 -15.85
CA ARG A 148 20.68 15.63 -16.28
C ARG A 148 20.09 15.62 -17.70
N LEU A 149 20.26 14.55 -18.46
CA LEU A 149 19.61 14.32 -19.75
C LEU A 149 18.08 14.25 -19.65
N ASN A 150 17.53 14.02 -18.46
CA ASN A 150 16.08 14.09 -18.22
C ASN A 150 15.48 15.46 -18.57
N VAL A 151 16.25 16.53 -18.51
CA VAL A 151 15.81 17.89 -18.90
C VAL A 151 15.64 17.98 -20.41
N ILE A 152 16.54 17.35 -21.18
CA ILE A 152 16.52 17.33 -22.66
C ILE A 152 15.41 16.38 -23.14
N PHE A 153 15.24 15.23 -22.48
CA PHE A 153 14.23 14.21 -22.81
C PHE A 153 13.00 14.29 -21.91
N ARG A 154 12.58 15.48 -21.55
CA ARG A 154 11.47 15.75 -20.62
C ARG A 154 10.15 15.03 -21.01
N HIS A 155 9.89 14.88 -22.30
CA HIS A 155 8.70 14.16 -22.77
C HIS A 155 8.76 12.66 -22.42
N LEU A 156 9.89 11.99 -22.68
CA LEU A 156 10.11 10.60 -22.30
C LEU A 156 9.99 10.40 -20.79
N TYR A 157 10.54 11.31 -19.99
CA TYR A 157 10.45 11.28 -18.54
C TYR A 157 8.98 11.34 -18.06
N LYS A 158 8.20 12.27 -18.62
CA LYS A 158 6.78 12.42 -18.28
C LYS A 158 5.97 11.16 -18.61
N THR A 159 6.18 10.58 -19.80
CA THR A 159 5.49 9.38 -20.24
C THR A 159 5.88 8.15 -19.40
N TYR A 160 7.11 8.10 -18.90
CA TYR A 160 7.59 7.05 -18.04
C TYR A 160 6.86 6.97 -16.70
N PHE A 161 6.70 8.11 -16.06
CA PHE A 161 6.09 8.24 -14.73
C PHE A 161 4.60 8.58 -14.80
N GLY A 162 4.00 8.60 -15.99
CA GLY A 162 2.59 8.89 -16.15
C GLY A 162 2.19 10.31 -15.73
N PHE A 163 3.13 11.27 -15.75
CA PHE A 163 2.83 12.68 -15.41
C PHE A 163 1.81 13.35 -16.33
N ASP A 164 1.60 12.76 -17.51
CA ASP A 164 0.64 13.18 -18.53
C ASP A 164 -0.68 12.40 -18.48
N ARG A 165 -0.82 11.45 -17.53
CA ARG A 165 -2.03 10.65 -17.37
C ARG A 165 -3.13 11.38 -16.60
N ASN A 166 -4.37 11.06 -16.93
CA ASN A 166 -5.51 11.45 -16.12
C ASN A 166 -5.66 10.46 -14.96
N TYR A 167 -5.43 10.91 -13.74
CA TYR A 167 -5.50 10.11 -12.51
C TYR A 167 -6.94 9.90 -12.01
N ASP A 168 -7.95 10.41 -12.72
CA ASP A 168 -9.36 10.16 -12.42
C ASP A 168 -9.92 8.97 -13.21
N THR A 169 -9.06 8.30 -14.00
CA THR A 169 -9.40 7.09 -14.75
C THR A 169 -8.41 5.97 -14.45
N MET A 170 -8.91 4.72 -14.44
CA MET A 170 -8.05 3.54 -14.33
C MET A 170 -7.20 3.37 -15.60
N TYR A 171 -5.97 2.93 -15.43
CA TYR A 171 -5.07 2.59 -16.53
C TYR A 171 -4.03 1.55 -16.10
N GLU A 172 -3.55 0.77 -17.06
CA GLU A 172 -2.49 -0.19 -16.82
C GLU A 172 -1.14 0.50 -16.56
N VAL A 173 -0.42 0.00 -15.55
CA VAL A 173 0.93 0.45 -15.20
C VAL A 173 1.89 -0.74 -15.17
N TYR A 174 3.16 -0.47 -15.37
CA TYR A 174 4.19 -1.52 -15.25
C TYR A 174 4.49 -1.86 -13.77
N ALA A 175 4.37 -0.89 -12.89
CA ALA A 175 4.53 -1.10 -11.45
C ALA A 175 3.70 -0.08 -10.67
N VAL A 176 3.06 -0.55 -9.61
CA VAL A 176 2.35 0.27 -8.62
C VAL A 176 3.32 0.76 -7.54
N LEU A 177 2.91 1.80 -6.80
CA LEU A 177 3.65 2.28 -5.63
C LEU A 177 3.63 1.22 -4.53
N GLY A 178 4.80 0.99 -3.91
CA GLY A 178 4.92 0.00 -2.84
C GLY A 178 4.31 0.40 -1.51
N CYS A 179 3.89 1.67 -1.33
CA CYS A 179 3.31 2.13 -0.07
C CYS A 179 1.88 1.61 0.16
N CYS A 180 1.12 1.36 -0.92
CA CYS A 180 -0.22 0.81 -0.84
C CYS A 180 -0.61 0.12 -2.14
N PHE A 181 -1.03 -1.14 -2.08
CA PHE A 181 -1.57 -1.88 -3.22
C PHE A 181 -2.37 -3.10 -2.76
N LEU A 182 -3.38 -3.45 -3.54
CA LEU A 182 -4.19 -4.65 -3.33
C LEU A 182 -3.83 -5.72 -4.36
N MET A 183 -3.70 -6.96 -3.91
CA MET A 183 -3.52 -8.15 -4.76
C MET A 183 -4.66 -9.13 -4.56
N THR A 184 -5.04 -9.81 -5.64
CA THR A 184 -5.98 -10.95 -5.62
C THR A 184 -5.23 -12.27 -5.47
N ARG A 185 -5.89 -13.24 -4.89
CA ARG A 185 -5.40 -14.61 -4.79
C ARG A 185 -5.63 -15.38 -6.09
#